data_f62880f31bf37313bd5aa87bc20430b0
#
_entry.id   f62880f31bf37313bd5aa87bc20430b0
#
_cell.length_a   1.000
_cell.length_b   1.000
_cell.length_c   1.000
_cell.angle_alpha   90.00
_cell.angle_beta   90.00
_cell.angle_gamma   90.00
#
_symmetry.space_group_name_H-M   'P 1'
#
loop_
_entity.id
_entity.type
_entity.pdbx_description
1 polymer ?
#
loop_
_entity_poly.entity_id
_entity_poly.type
_entity_poly.pdbx_seq_one_letter_code
_entity_poly.pdbx_strand_id
1 'polypeptide(L)'
;IRDANTLEWIGMAPIYDSGSSLGFDKLPQQMKSEKDVTCKPFKKRHIEQLGLVTDFEWIDFSKLGEVGDIIEAVFSDNRATEFIDATRIKAIENSVDRRINVLKSWTSTK
;
A
#
# COMPACT_ATOMS: atom_id res chain seq x y z
N ILE A 1 -8.38 -5.90 -17.11
CA ILE A 1 -8.60 -7.07 -18.03
C ILE A 1 -9.64 -6.71 -19.05
N ARG A 2 -9.37 -7.02 -20.29
CA ARG A 2 -10.33 -6.89 -21.41
C ARG A 2 -10.78 -8.24 -21.90
N ASP A 3 -12.03 -8.32 -22.37
CA ASP A 3 -12.50 -9.49 -23.10
C ASP A 3 -11.75 -9.59 -24.44
N ALA A 4 -11.24 -10.79 -24.76
CA ALA A 4 -10.42 -11.01 -25.95
C ALA A 4 -11.20 -10.82 -27.27
N ASN A 5 -12.52 -11.02 -27.25
CA ASN A 5 -13.36 -10.94 -28.42
C ASN A 5 -14.00 -9.57 -28.63
N THR A 6 -14.46 -8.93 -27.54
CA THR A 6 -15.20 -7.67 -27.58
C THR A 6 -14.33 -6.46 -27.25
N LEU A 7 -13.18 -6.65 -26.63
CA LEU A 7 -12.26 -5.63 -26.10
C LEU A 7 -12.89 -4.79 -24.97
N GLU A 8 -13.99 -5.22 -24.40
CA GLU A 8 -14.62 -4.56 -23.26
C GLU A 8 -13.84 -4.80 -21.97
N TRP A 9 -13.86 -3.81 -21.07
CA TRP A 9 -13.27 -3.93 -19.74
C TRP A 9 -14.14 -4.85 -18.87
N ILE A 10 -13.59 -5.95 -18.38
CA ILE A 10 -14.34 -6.95 -17.59
C ILE A 10 -13.87 -7.08 -16.14
N GLY A 11 -12.78 -6.43 -15.77
CA GLY A 11 -12.32 -6.46 -14.39
C GLY A 11 -10.91 -5.98 -14.21
N MET A 12 -10.46 -5.99 -12.95
CA MET A 12 -9.09 -5.65 -12.57
C MET A 12 -8.13 -6.76 -12.96
N ALA A 13 -6.93 -6.38 -13.35
CA ALA A 13 -5.84 -7.33 -13.56
C ALA A 13 -5.43 -7.98 -12.23
N PRO A 14 -4.94 -9.22 -12.24
CA PRO A 14 -4.36 -9.82 -11.05
C PRO A 14 -3.20 -8.98 -10.52
N ILE A 15 -3.05 -8.91 -9.19
CA ILE A 15 -1.92 -8.24 -8.55
C ILE A 15 -0.69 -9.13 -8.69
N TYR A 16 0.41 -8.53 -9.10
CA TYR A 16 1.69 -9.24 -9.25
C TYR A 16 2.86 -8.33 -8.86
N ASP A 17 4.03 -8.92 -8.70
CA ASP A 17 5.29 -8.22 -8.42
C ASP A 17 5.24 -7.36 -7.15
N SER A 18 4.69 -7.92 -6.07
CA SER A 18 4.55 -7.22 -4.79
C SER A 18 5.78 -7.32 -3.88
N GLY A 19 6.85 -8.00 -4.33
CA GLY A 19 8.04 -8.24 -3.52
C GLY A 19 8.81 -6.98 -3.11
N SER A 20 8.62 -5.87 -3.84
CA SER A 20 9.24 -4.59 -3.51
C SER A 20 8.36 -3.68 -2.63
N SER A 21 7.25 -4.19 -2.15
CA SER A 21 6.34 -3.40 -1.32
C SER A 21 6.87 -3.22 0.11
N LEU A 22 6.18 -2.42 0.89
CA LEU A 22 6.44 -2.22 2.32
C LEU A 22 7.82 -1.63 2.63
N GLY A 23 8.41 -0.89 1.68
CA GLY A 23 9.64 -0.16 1.92
C GLY A 23 10.86 -1.04 2.15
N PHE A 24 10.99 -2.15 1.43
CA PHE A 24 12.10 -3.09 1.60
C PHE A 24 13.48 -2.43 1.50
N ASP A 25 13.60 -1.37 0.70
CA ASP A 25 14.85 -0.63 0.45
C ASP A 25 14.96 0.66 1.28
N LYS A 26 14.09 0.87 2.28
CA LYS A 26 14.08 2.07 3.12
C LYS A 26 14.47 1.76 4.55
N LEU A 27 15.14 2.73 5.18
CA LEU A 27 15.39 2.68 6.62
C LEU A 27 14.13 3.11 7.39
N PRO A 28 13.95 2.68 8.66
CA PRO A 28 12.77 3.05 9.44
C PRO A 28 12.52 4.56 9.52
N GLN A 29 13.58 5.37 9.67
CA GLN A 29 13.44 6.83 9.71
C GLN A 29 13.00 7.41 8.36
N GLN A 30 13.28 6.75 7.25
CA GLN A 30 12.85 7.19 5.93
C GLN A 30 11.37 6.89 5.66
N MET A 31 10.78 5.99 6.43
CA MET A 31 9.37 5.57 6.28
C MET A 31 8.39 6.47 7.03
N LYS A 32 8.88 7.52 7.70
CA LYS A 32 8.05 8.40 8.55
C LYS A 32 7.26 9.45 7.80
N SER A 33 7.56 9.72 6.54
CA SER A 33 6.88 10.74 5.76
C SER A 33 6.55 10.25 4.35
N GLU A 34 5.56 10.90 3.74
CA GLU A 34 5.17 10.60 2.35
C GLU A 34 6.25 10.95 1.32
N LYS A 35 7.15 11.87 1.68
CA LYS A 35 8.26 12.26 0.82
C LYS A 35 9.29 11.16 0.64
N ASP A 36 9.32 10.22 1.56
CA ASP A 36 10.32 9.16 1.59
C ASP A 36 9.97 8.00 0.67
N VAL A 37 8.76 7.99 0.14
CA VAL A 37 8.31 6.91 -0.72
C VAL A 37 8.23 7.38 -2.16
N THR A 38 9.18 6.92 -2.95
CA THR A 38 9.21 7.19 -4.37
C THR A 38 8.32 6.20 -5.09
N CYS A 39 7.36 6.70 -5.84
CA CYS A 39 6.49 5.90 -6.70
C CYS A 39 6.95 5.98 -8.14
N LYS A 40 6.98 4.85 -8.80
CA LYS A 40 7.28 4.74 -10.23
C LYS A 40 6.29 3.78 -10.86
N PRO A 41 6.05 3.86 -12.17
CA PRO A 41 6.73 4.72 -13.14
C PRO A 41 6.11 6.11 -13.36
N PHE A 42 4.89 6.37 -12.90
CA PHE A 42 4.14 7.54 -13.35
C PHE A 42 4.46 8.82 -12.58
N LYS A 43 4.40 8.78 -11.26
CA LYS A 43 4.65 9.92 -10.39
C LYS A 43 5.64 9.56 -9.28
N LYS A 44 6.24 10.58 -8.67
CA LYS A 44 7.26 10.37 -7.63
C LYS A 44 6.66 10.12 -6.24
N ARG A 45 5.47 10.65 -5.96
CA ARG A 45 4.84 10.55 -4.63
C ARG A 45 3.52 9.80 -4.70
N HIS A 46 3.18 9.09 -3.63
CA HIS A 46 1.92 8.34 -3.55
C HIS A 46 0.69 9.21 -3.76
N ILE A 47 0.66 10.39 -3.17
CA ILE A 47 -0.49 11.28 -3.31
C ILE A 47 -0.68 11.76 -4.76
N GLU A 48 0.41 11.91 -5.49
CA GLU A 48 0.35 12.23 -6.92
C GLU A 48 -0.14 11.04 -7.74
N GLN A 49 0.24 9.81 -7.35
CA GLN A 49 -0.27 8.59 -7.99
C GLN A 49 -1.77 8.43 -7.78
N LEU A 50 -2.28 8.74 -6.60
CA LEU A 50 -3.71 8.71 -6.31
C LEU A 50 -4.51 9.63 -7.24
N GLY A 51 -3.92 10.75 -7.65
CA GLY A 51 -4.54 11.66 -8.60
C GLY A 51 -4.78 11.07 -9.99
N LEU A 52 -4.14 9.96 -10.31
CA LEU A 52 -4.34 9.24 -11.58
C LEU A 52 -5.51 8.26 -11.52
N VAL A 53 -6.02 7.96 -10.34
CA VAL A 53 -7.14 7.03 -10.16
C VAL A 53 -8.44 7.78 -10.38
N THR A 54 -9.27 7.28 -11.27
CA THR A 54 -10.54 7.91 -11.65
C THR A 54 -11.74 7.36 -10.88
N ASP A 55 -11.63 6.17 -10.32
CA ASP A 55 -12.72 5.50 -9.62
C ASP A 55 -12.19 4.75 -8.40
N PHE A 56 -12.76 5.05 -7.22
CA PHE A 56 -12.43 4.42 -5.95
C PHE A 56 -13.56 3.55 -5.40
N GLU A 57 -14.69 3.42 -6.10
CA GLU A 57 -15.87 2.70 -5.63
C GLU A 57 -15.61 1.20 -5.41
N TRP A 58 -14.60 0.64 -6.07
CA TRP A 58 -14.22 -0.76 -5.92
C TRP A 58 -13.54 -1.08 -4.59
N ILE A 59 -13.17 -0.07 -3.79
CA ILE A 59 -12.46 -0.27 -2.53
C ILE A 59 -13.46 -0.51 -1.39
N ASP A 60 -13.35 -1.66 -0.75
CA ASP A 60 -14.09 -1.96 0.47
C ASP A 60 -13.25 -1.59 1.69
N PHE A 61 -13.46 -0.39 2.21
CA PHE A 61 -12.71 0.13 3.36
C PHE A 61 -12.94 -0.65 4.64
N SER A 62 -14.05 -1.37 4.77
CA SER A 62 -14.29 -2.21 5.95
C SER A 62 -13.25 -3.32 6.10
N LYS A 63 -12.65 -3.73 4.99
CA LYS A 63 -11.60 -4.76 4.97
C LYS A 63 -10.19 -4.23 5.22
N LEU A 64 -10.03 -2.93 5.32
CA LEU A 64 -8.74 -2.28 5.54
C LEU A 64 -8.51 -1.86 7.00
N GLY A 65 -9.50 -2.07 7.87
CA GLY A 65 -9.46 -1.57 9.25
C GLY A 65 -8.39 -2.20 10.14
N GLU A 66 -7.98 -3.42 9.86
CA GLU A 66 -7.07 -4.22 10.70
C GLU A 66 -5.74 -4.52 10.01
N VAL A 67 -5.40 -3.82 8.94
CA VAL A 67 -4.19 -4.12 8.17
C VAL A 67 -2.92 -3.93 9.00
N GLY A 68 -2.85 -2.86 9.81
CA GLY A 68 -1.71 -2.63 10.69
C GLY A 68 -1.51 -3.76 11.69
N ASP A 69 -2.59 -4.23 12.31
CA ASP A 69 -2.53 -5.35 13.26
C ASP A 69 -2.09 -6.65 12.57
N ILE A 70 -2.55 -6.89 11.35
CA ILE A 70 -2.13 -8.06 10.58
C ILE A 70 -0.64 -7.99 10.26
N ILE A 71 -0.13 -6.84 9.88
CA ILE A 71 1.31 -6.63 9.61
C ILE A 71 2.12 -6.93 10.87
N GLU A 72 1.72 -6.38 12.01
CA GLU A 72 2.38 -6.63 13.28
C GLU A 72 2.38 -8.12 13.62
N ALA A 73 1.24 -8.78 13.51
CA ALA A 73 1.12 -10.20 13.82
C ALA A 73 2.01 -11.07 12.92
N VAL A 74 2.04 -10.81 11.63
CA VAL A 74 2.83 -11.57 10.67
C VAL A 74 4.33 -11.39 10.91
N PHE A 75 4.79 -10.16 11.08
CA PHE A 75 6.22 -9.88 11.25
C PHE A 75 6.73 -10.17 12.67
N SER A 76 5.85 -10.31 13.64
CA SER A 76 6.22 -10.68 15.01
C SER A 76 6.34 -12.20 15.21
N ASP A 77 6.05 -13.00 14.19
CA ASP A 77 6.31 -14.43 14.20
C ASP A 77 7.82 -14.68 14.39
N ASN A 78 8.17 -15.69 15.21
CA ASN A 78 9.54 -15.99 15.57
C ASN A 78 10.48 -16.22 14.36
N ARG A 79 9.92 -16.69 13.24
CA ARG A 79 10.68 -16.91 12.01
C ARG A 79 11.02 -15.61 11.31
N ALA A 80 10.19 -14.58 11.45
CA ALA A 80 10.41 -13.26 10.85
C ALA A 80 11.29 -12.37 11.74
N THR A 81 11.15 -12.43 13.06
CA THR A 81 11.91 -11.60 14.00
C THR A 81 13.41 -11.83 13.98
N GLU A 82 13.86 -12.94 13.44
CA GLU A 82 15.28 -13.18 13.14
C GLU A 82 15.86 -12.18 12.14
N PHE A 83 15.04 -11.66 11.23
CA PHE A 83 15.46 -10.83 10.10
C PHE A 83 14.95 -9.40 10.16
N ILE A 84 13.87 -9.15 10.92
CA ILE A 84 13.19 -7.85 11.00
C ILE A 84 13.03 -7.47 12.46
N ASP A 85 13.63 -6.34 12.87
CA ASP A 85 13.53 -5.87 14.26
C ASP A 85 12.21 -5.14 14.52
N ALA A 86 11.90 -4.93 15.81
CA ALA A 86 10.65 -4.31 16.26
C ALA A 86 10.50 -2.87 15.73
N THR A 87 11.59 -2.12 15.63
CA THR A 87 11.57 -0.75 15.11
C THR A 87 11.12 -0.73 13.66
N ARG A 88 11.61 -1.65 12.85
CA ARG A 88 11.22 -1.76 11.44
C ARG A 88 9.78 -2.21 11.28
N ILE A 89 9.35 -3.18 12.06
CA ILE A 89 7.94 -3.65 12.05
C ILE A 89 7.00 -2.48 12.32
N LYS A 90 7.29 -1.70 13.35
CA LYS A 90 6.47 -0.53 13.71
C LYS A 90 6.49 0.54 12.63
N ALA A 91 7.63 0.77 12.00
CA ALA A 91 7.74 1.72 10.89
C ALA A 91 6.88 1.28 9.69
N ILE A 92 6.87 -0.01 9.35
CA ILE A 92 6.03 -0.56 8.28
C ILE A 92 4.55 -0.39 8.63
N GLU A 93 4.15 -0.79 9.82
CA GLU A 93 2.76 -0.66 10.31
C GLU A 93 2.27 0.79 10.21
N ASN A 94 3.02 1.72 10.77
CA ASN A 94 2.67 3.14 10.75
C ASN A 94 2.62 3.72 9.33
N SER A 95 3.51 3.30 8.47
CA SER A 95 3.54 3.73 7.07
C SER A 95 2.29 3.26 6.30
N VAL A 96 1.88 2.02 6.50
CA VAL A 96 0.68 1.46 5.87
C VAL A 96 -0.58 2.13 6.39
N ASP A 97 -0.70 2.29 7.72
CA ASP A 97 -1.85 2.95 8.34
C ASP A 97 -2.00 4.39 7.85
N ARG A 98 -0.89 5.12 7.74
CA ARG A 98 -0.90 6.49 7.21
C ARG A 98 -1.41 6.52 5.77
N ARG A 99 -0.98 5.59 4.93
CA ARG A 99 -1.44 5.52 3.53
C ARG A 99 -2.90 5.17 3.42
N ILE A 100 -3.39 4.27 4.24
CA ILE A 100 -4.82 3.94 4.30
C ILE A 100 -5.63 5.17 4.70
N ASN A 101 -5.17 5.92 5.69
CA ASN A 101 -5.83 7.15 6.12
C ASN A 101 -5.84 8.23 5.02
N VAL A 102 -4.73 8.39 4.31
CA VAL A 102 -4.66 9.30 3.16
C VAL A 102 -5.65 8.86 2.08
N LEU A 103 -5.72 7.59 1.78
CA LEU A 103 -6.65 7.04 0.79
C LEU A 103 -8.11 7.29 1.19
N LYS A 104 -8.46 7.05 2.45
CA LYS A 104 -9.81 7.35 2.97
C LYS A 104 -10.15 8.82 2.85
N SER A 105 -9.22 9.69 3.22
CA SER A 105 -9.39 11.14 3.10
C SER A 105 -9.56 11.57 1.64
N TRP A 106 -8.78 11.01 0.74
CA TRP A 106 -8.86 11.29 -0.68
C TRP A 106 -10.22 10.92 -1.27
N THR A 107 -10.72 9.74 -0.93
CA THR A 107 -12.02 9.27 -1.43
C THR A 107 -13.19 10.05 -0.87
N SER A 108 -13.10 10.56 0.36
CA SER A 108 -14.14 11.37 1.00
C SER A 108 -14.32 12.74 0.36
N THR A 109 -13.29 13.26 -0.33
CA THR A 109 -13.31 14.57 -1.00
C THR A 109 -13.70 14.48 -2.48
N LYS A 110 -13.82 13.29 -2.99
CA LYS A 110 -14.22 13.00 -4.37
C LYS A 110 -15.58 12.32 -4.43
#